data_fb1bb5c03577ebb36681dd325dae8dfd
#
_entry.id   fb1bb5c03577ebb36681dd325dae8dfd
#
_cell.length_a   1.000
_cell.length_b   1.000
_cell.length_c   1.000
_cell.angle_alpha   90.00
_cell.angle_beta   90.00
_cell.angle_gamma   90.00
#
_symmetry.space_group_name_H-M   'P 1'
#
loop_
_entity.id
_entity.type
_entity.pdbx_description
1 polymer ?
#
loop_
_entity_poly.entity_id
_entity_poly.type
_entity_poly.pdbx_seq_one_letter_code
_entity_poly.pdbx_strand_id
1 'polypeptide(L)'
;MVLWVGIFGVGIFIWVASDLPDPEDLWRKTDRPSITFVDIRGQVVDRRGAPDSPPVDLKSLPSYVPQAVMAIEDRKFYQHWGFDFQGLARAAYINARAGRVVQGGSTLTQQLAKNLFLSSEQSLKRKAQELLLSVWLESRFTKDEIMSLYLARVYFGSGAYGIEEAARRYFDKTPQNLTISEAALLAGLLKAPSRLNPVSSTKRAGERATIVLDVMEEQEVITKAQRLQAVREPL
;
A
#
# COMPACT_ATOMS: atom_id res chain seq x y z
N MET A 1 -9.28 5.67 40.77
CA MET A 1 -8.55 6.00 39.54
C MET A 1 -8.75 4.96 38.43
N VAL A 2 -8.52 3.67 38.65
CA VAL A 2 -8.64 2.61 37.64
C VAL A 2 -10.04 2.54 37.01
N LEU A 3 -11.11 2.67 37.78
CA LEU A 3 -12.48 2.64 37.27
C LEU A 3 -12.78 3.78 36.26
N TRP A 4 -12.32 4.98 36.54
CA TRP A 4 -12.52 6.13 35.66
C TRP A 4 -11.71 6.02 34.34
N VAL A 5 -10.51 5.46 34.40
CA VAL A 5 -9.70 5.16 33.21
C VAL A 5 -10.42 4.13 32.33
N GLY A 6 -11.04 3.10 32.96
CA GLY A 6 -11.84 2.11 32.23
C GLY A 6 -13.07 2.71 31.56
N ILE A 7 -13.86 3.52 32.28
CA ILE A 7 -15.06 4.17 31.74
C ILE A 7 -14.69 5.13 30.57
N PHE A 8 -13.62 5.91 30.74
CA PHE A 8 -13.15 6.82 29.71
C PHE A 8 -12.64 6.06 28.47
N GLY A 9 -11.92 4.94 28.68
CA GLY A 9 -11.45 4.07 27.59
C GLY A 9 -12.62 3.45 26.81
N VAL A 10 -13.66 2.97 27.49
CA VAL A 10 -14.87 2.44 26.85
C VAL A 10 -15.62 3.54 26.11
N GLY A 11 -15.72 4.75 26.66
CA GLY A 11 -16.35 5.89 25.99
C GLY A 11 -15.62 6.29 24.69
N ILE A 12 -14.28 6.31 24.71
CA ILE A 12 -13.46 6.56 23.52
C ILE A 12 -13.67 5.44 22.48
N PHE A 13 -13.66 4.18 22.93
CA PHE A 13 -13.88 3.05 22.04
C PHE A 13 -15.24 3.13 21.35
N ILE A 14 -16.32 3.37 22.10
CA ILE A 14 -17.67 3.55 21.55
C ILE A 14 -17.70 4.72 20.56
N TRP A 15 -17.08 5.87 20.90
CA TRP A 15 -17.04 7.03 20.03
C TRP A 15 -16.25 6.77 18.73
N VAL A 16 -15.16 6.02 18.78
CA VAL A 16 -14.38 5.63 17.59
C VAL A 16 -15.14 4.60 16.76
N ALA A 17 -15.80 3.64 17.40
CA ALA A 17 -16.52 2.55 16.74
C ALA A 17 -17.89 2.98 16.18
N SER A 18 -18.48 4.09 16.64
CA SER A 18 -19.86 4.48 16.29
C SER A 18 -20.11 4.69 14.80
N ASP A 19 -19.08 5.10 14.05
CA ASP A 19 -19.17 5.39 12.61
C ASP A 19 -18.32 4.41 11.78
N LEU A 20 -17.90 3.28 12.38
CA LEU A 20 -17.21 2.26 11.60
C LEU A 20 -18.19 1.63 10.62
N PRO A 21 -17.84 1.58 9.34
CA PRO A 21 -18.63 0.83 8.37
C PRO A 21 -18.63 -0.64 8.75
N ASP A 22 -19.75 -1.33 8.46
CA ASP A 22 -19.80 -2.78 8.66
C ASP A 22 -18.77 -3.43 7.74
N PRO A 23 -17.78 -4.13 8.30
CA PRO A 23 -16.76 -4.77 7.48
C PRO A 23 -17.32 -5.83 6.53
N GLU A 24 -18.45 -6.45 6.84
CA GLU A 24 -19.11 -7.44 5.97
C GLU A 24 -19.81 -6.77 4.77
N ASP A 25 -20.36 -5.57 4.96
CA ASP A 25 -20.95 -4.79 3.87
C ASP A 25 -19.92 -4.36 2.81
N LEU A 26 -18.66 -4.31 3.17
CA LEU A 26 -17.60 -3.81 2.32
C LEU A 26 -17.11 -4.84 1.30
N TRP A 27 -17.26 -6.13 1.61
CA TRP A 27 -17.12 -7.17 0.58
C TRP A 27 -18.27 -7.16 -0.43
N ARG A 28 -19.41 -6.60 -0.03
CA ARG A 28 -20.61 -6.51 -0.88
C ARG A 28 -20.70 -5.18 -1.66
N LYS A 29 -20.02 -4.12 -1.18
CA LYS A 29 -20.15 -2.76 -1.71
C LYS A 29 -18.84 -2.17 -2.27
N THR A 30 -17.99 -2.96 -2.86
CA THR A 30 -16.88 -2.42 -3.65
C THR A 30 -17.35 -1.87 -5.00
N ASP A 31 -18.61 -1.43 -5.10
CA ASP A 31 -19.14 -0.65 -6.22
C ASP A 31 -18.56 0.76 -6.25
N ARG A 32 -17.22 0.86 -6.25
CA ARG A 32 -16.62 2.11 -6.73
C ARG A 32 -16.83 2.10 -8.24
N PRO A 33 -17.57 3.10 -8.79
CA PRO A 33 -17.88 3.11 -10.20
C PRO A 33 -16.56 3.08 -11.00
N SER A 34 -16.37 2.06 -11.81
CA SER A 34 -15.32 2.02 -12.81
C SER A 34 -15.91 2.39 -14.16
N ILE A 35 -15.24 3.28 -14.89
CA ILE A 35 -15.60 3.64 -16.26
C ILE A 35 -14.63 2.96 -17.18
N THR A 36 -15.12 2.06 -18.00
CA THR A 36 -14.33 1.43 -19.07
C THR A 36 -14.62 2.13 -20.38
N PHE A 37 -13.59 2.74 -20.96
CA PHE A 37 -13.65 3.31 -22.30
C PHE A 37 -13.32 2.22 -23.31
N VAL A 38 -14.20 2.03 -24.28
CA VAL A 38 -14.00 1.08 -25.39
C VAL A 38 -13.97 1.81 -26.71
N ASP A 39 -13.22 1.32 -27.68
CA ASP A 39 -13.25 1.79 -29.06
C ASP A 39 -14.54 1.31 -29.75
N ILE A 40 -14.71 1.72 -31.01
CA ILE A 40 -15.87 1.34 -31.86
C ILE A 40 -15.95 -0.17 -32.13
N ARG A 41 -14.89 -0.93 -31.84
CA ARG A 41 -14.81 -2.39 -32.01
C ARG A 41 -15.03 -3.11 -30.68
N GLY A 42 -15.30 -2.38 -29.56
CA GLY A 42 -15.48 -2.92 -28.24
C GLY A 42 -14.14 -3.26 -27.51
N GLN A 43 -13.01 -2.86 -28.08
CA GLN A 43 -11.71 -3.04 -27.41
C GLN A 43 -11.53 -2.00 -26.31
N VAL A 44 -11.04 -2.43 -25.15
CA VAL A 44 -10.79 -1.54 -24.02
C VAL A 44 -9.63 -0.61 -24.33
N VAL A 45 -9.92 0.68 -24.39
CA VAL A 45 -8.92 1.76 -24.62
C VAL A 45 -8.37 2.29 -23.30
N ASP A 46 -9.23 2.46 -22.28
CA ASP A 46 -8.83 2.96 -20.95
C ASP A 46 -9.84 2.49 -19.90
N ARG A 47 -9.39 2.38 -18.66
CA ARG A 47 -10.24 2.14 -17.48
C ARG A 47 -9.93 3.18 -16.42
N ARG A 48 -10.95 3.78 -15.84
CA ARG A 48 -10.83 4.74 -14.74
C ARG A 48 -11.73 4.34 -13.58
N GLY A 49 -11.21 4.48 -12.38
CA GLY A 49 -11.86 4.04 -11.15
C GLY A 49 -11.17 2.84 -10.54
N ALA A 50 -11.59 2.46 -9.34
CA ALA A 50 -11.09 1.25 -8.69
C ALA A 50 -11.88 0.04 -9.23
N PRO A 51 -11.33 -0.80 -10.10
CA PRO A 51 -12.01 -2.03 -10.48
C PRO A 51 -12.13 -2.94 -9.26
N ASP A 52 -13.17 -3.74 -9.23
CA ASP A 52 -13.27 -4.89 -8.34
C ASP A 52 -12.28 -5.97 -8.81
N SER A 53 -10.99 -5.66 -8.67
CA SER A 53 -9.96 -6.61 -9.01
C SER A 53 -9.97 -7.73 -7.96
N PRO A 54 -9.98 -8.99 -8.38
CA PRO A 54 -9.85 -10.10 -7.45
C PRO A 54 -8.51 -9.98 -6.69
N PRO A 55 -8.39 -10.62 -5.52
CA PRO A 55 -7.13 -10.73 -4.82
C PRO A 55 -6.04 -11.26 -5.76
N VAL A 56 -4.84 -10.70 -5.64
CA VAL A 56 -3.70 -11.11 -6.49
C VAL A 56 -3.14 -12.44 -6.01
N ASP A 57 -2.94 -13.40 -6.90
CA ASP A 57 -2.23 -14.62 -6.54
C ASP A 57 -0.74 -14.34 -6.33
N LEU A 58 -0.33 -14.24 -5.06
CA LEU A 58 1.06 -13.94 -4.69
C LEU A 58 2.05 -15.00 -5.18
N LYS A 59 1.60 -16.25 -5.35
CA LYS A 59 2.48 -17.34 -5.81
C LYS A 59 2.81 -17.21 -7.30
N SER A 60 1.97 -16.52 -8.05
CA SER A 60 2.20 -16.23 -9.47
C SER A 60 3.18 -15.06 -9.68
N LEU A 61 3.40 -14.23 -8.66
CA LEU A 61 4.29 -13.07 -8.76
C LEU A 61 5.74 -13.46 -8.51
N PRO A 62 6.72 -12.79 -9.15
CA PRO A 62 8.10 -12.82 -8.69
C PRO A 62 8.19 -12.38 -7.23
N SER A 63 8.95 -13.11 -6.41
CA SER A 63 9.02 -12.88 -4.96
C SER A 63 9.47 -11.47 -4.59
N TYR A 64 10.31 -10.86 -5.41
CA TYR A 64 10.78 -9.49 -5.20
C TYR A 64 9.68 -8.43 -5.35
N VAL A 65 8.53 -8.73 -5.95
CA VAL A 65 7.43 -7.76 -6.11
C VAL A 65 6.78 -7.42 -4.77
N PRO A 66 6.20 -8.37 -4.01
CA PRO A 66 5.69 -8.06 -2.67
C PRO A 66 6.82 -7.66 -1.71
N GLN A 67 8.03 -8.19 -1.87
CA GLN A 67 9.17 -7.85 -1.04
C GLN A 67 9.62 -6.39 -1.22
N ALA A 68 9.57 -5.82 -2.44
CA ALA A 68 9.85 -4.41 -2.68
C ALA A 68 8.88 -3.49 -1.93
N VAL A 69 7.60 -3.85 -1.92
CA VAL A 69 6.57 -3.12 -1.16
C VAL A 69 6.83 -3.22 0.35
N MET A 70 7.09 -4.42 0.87
CA MET A 70 7.42 -4.60 2.28
C MET A 70 8.68 -3.84 2.68
N ALA A 71 9.72 -3.92 1.85
CA ALA A 71 11.01 -3.29 2.14
C ALA A 71 10.88 -1.79 2.41
N ILE A 72 10.01 -1.09 1.66
CA ILE A 72 9.90 0.37 1.75
C ILE A 72 8.76 0.83 2.66
N GLU A 73 7.67 0.07 2.80
CA GLU A 73 6.48 0.47 3.54
C GLU A 73 6.40 -0.19 4.93
N ASP A 74 6.78 -1.48 5.05
CA ASP A 74 6.55 -2.25 6.27
C ASP A 74 7.51 -3.45 6.39
N ARG A 75 8.77 -3.20 6.79
CA ARG A 75 9.84 -4.22 6.87
C ARG A 75 9.49 -5.44 7.72
N LYS A 76 8.61 -5.25 8.72
CA LYS A 76 8.23 -6.28 9.69
C LYS A 76 6.81 -6.80 9.47
N PHE A 77 6.25 -6.65 8.27
CA PHE A 77 4.88 -6.98 7.96
C PHE A 77 4.44 -8.35 8.48
N TYR A 78 5.26 -9.38 8.31
CA TYR A 78 4.97 -10.74 8.79
C TYR A 78 5.19 -10.95 10.30
N GLN A 79 5.77 -9.97 11.01
CA GLN A 79 6.19 -10.12 12.41
C GLN A 79 5.27 -9.40 13.41
N HIS A 80 4.42 -8.50 12.96
CA HIS A 80 3.50 -7.76 13.81
C HIS A 80 2.03 -8.10 13.48
N TRP A 81 1.12 -7.70 14.34
CA TRP A 81 -0.30 -7.97 14.24
C TRP A 81 -1.10 -6.66 14.02
N GLY A 82 -1.12 -6.16 12.78
CA GLY A 82 -1.82 -4.96 12.33
C GLY A 82 -1.14 -3.63 12.69
N PHE A 83 -0.23 -3.59 13.66
CA PHE A 83 0.53 -2.41 14.05
C PHE A 83 1.95 -2.75 14.49
N ASP A 84 2.90 -1.88 14.20
CA ASP A 84 4.31 -2.00 14.60
C ASP A 84 4.66 -0.87 15.59
N PHE A 85 4.60 -1.14 16.89
CA PHE A 85 5.00 -0.18 17.92
C PHE A 85 6.46 0.23 17.82
N GLN A 86 7.36 -0.70 17.48
CA GLN A 86 8.78 -0.41 17.36
C GLN A 86 9.04 0.48 16.14
N GLY A 87 8.39 0.19 15.03
CA GLY A 87 8.44 1.01 13.82
C GLY A 87 7.88 2.40 14.05
N LEU A 88 6.76 2.53 14.76
CA LEU A 88 6.17 3.81 15.12
C LEU A 88 7.10 4.64 16.02
N ALA A 89 7.67 4.04 17.06
CA ALA A 89 8.62 4.72 17.95
C ALA A 89 9.87 5.16 17.20
N ARG A 90 10.43 4.30 16.34
CA ARG A 90 11.56 4.62 15.47
C ARG A 90 11.23 5.76 14.52
N ALA A 91 10.08 5.72 13.85
CA ALA A 91 9.63 6.79 12.94
C ALA A 91 9.46 8.12 13.69
N ALA A 92 8.87 8.11 14.89
CA ALA A 92 8.72 9.29 15.73
C ALA A 92 10.09 9.89 16.10
N TYR A 93 11.04 9.06 16.52
CA TYR A 93 12.40 9.51 16.84
C TYR A 93 13.11 10.13 15.64
N ILE A 94 13.06 9.46 14.46
CA ILE A 94 13.72 9.96 13.25
C ILE A 94 13.08 11.27 12.79
N ASN A 95 11.75 11.37 12.81
CA ASN A 95 11.02 12.57 12.40
C ASN A 95 11.29 13.75 13.36
N ALA A 96 11.32 13.49 14.66
CA ALA A 96 11.67 14.51 15.65
C ALA A 96 13.09 15.04 15.43
N ARG A 97 14.07 14.15 15.16
CA ARG A 97 15.45 14.55 14.89
C ARG A 97 15.61 15.31 13.57
N ALA A 98 14.82 14.95 12.56
CA ALA A 98 14.85 15.60 11.25
C ALA A 98 14.05 16.93 11.20
N GLY A 99 13.25 17.25 12.22
CA GLY A 99 12.35 18.40 12.26
C GLY A 99 11.23 18.37 11.20
N ARG A 100 11.04 17.22 10.54
CA ARG A 100 10.02 17.00 9.49
C ARG A 100 9.67 15.53 9.38
N VAL A 101 8.52 15.24 8.77
CA VAL A 101 8.12 13.84 8.51
C VAL A 101 8.96 13.27 7.35
N VAL A 102 9.91 12.39 7.67
CA VAL A 102 10.76 11.67 6.71
C VAL A 102 10.38 10.19 6.61
N GLN A 103 9.88 9.59 7.70
CA GLN A 103 9.47 8.20 7.77
C GLN A 103 8.02 8.07 8.24
N GLY A 104 7.21 7.25 7.54
CA GLY A 104 5.87 6.84 7.97
C GLY A 104 5.95 5.74 9.04
N GLY A 105 4.97 5.70 9.94
CA GLY A 105 4.85 4.64 10.96
C GLY A 105 3.57 3.81 10.79
N SER A 106 2.88 3.90 9.64
CA SER A 106 1.69 3.10 9.36
C SER A 106 2.07 1.79 8.70
N THR A 107 1.46 0.68 9.13
CA THR A 107 1.66 -0.65 8.54
C THR A 107 0.88 -0.80 7.24
N LEU A 108 1.22 -1.83 6.44
CA LEU A 108 0.46 -2.20 5.23
C LEU A 108 -0.99 -2.51 5.55
N THR A 109 -1.26 -3.18 6.67
CA THR A 109 -2.64 -3.49 7.11
C THR A 109 -3.43 -2.22 7.43
N GLN A 110 -2.81 -1.23 8.09
CA GLN A 110 -3.44 0.07 8.34
C GLN A 110 -3.70 0.84 7.03
N GLN A 111 -2.77 0.77 6.08
CA GLN A 111 -2.96 1.39 4.77
C GLN A 111 -4.09 0.70 3.99
N LEU A 112 -4.19 -0.63 4.05
CA LEU A 112 -5.28 -1.38 3.47
C LEU A 112 -6.61 -0.99 4.11
N ALA A 113 -6.69 -0.97 5.44
CA ALA A 113 -7.87 -0.54 6.18
C ALA A 113 -8.33 0.85 5.75
N LYS A 114 -7.40 1.80 5.66
CA LYS A 114 -7.69 3.15 5.16
C LYS A 114 -8.27 3.12 3.74
N ASN A 115 -7.66 2.37 2.84
CA ASN A 115 -8.07 2.35 1.43
C ASN A 115 -9.41 1.68 1.20
N LEU A 116 -9.75 0.67 2.01
CA LEU A 116 -11.03 -0.05 1.89
C LEU A 116 -12.19 0.69 2.56
N PHE A 117 -11.94 1.28 3.73
CA PHE A 117 -13.00 1.57 4.70
C PHE A 117 -13.18 3.05 5.04
N LEU A 118 -12.19 3.89 4.79
CA LEU A 118 -12.19 5.22 5.38
C LEU A 118 -12.17 6.32 4.32
N SER A 119 -12.80 7.46 4.67
CA SER A 119 -12.75 8.68 3.86
C SER A 119 -11.35 9.30 3.86
N SER A 120 -11.13 10.26 2.95
CA SER A 120 -9.84 10.97 2.83
C SER A 120 -9.58 12.00 3.93
N GLU A 121 -10.52 12.23 4.85
CA GLU A 121 -10.34 13.18 5.95
C GLU A 121 -9.21 12.75 6.90
N GLN A 122 -8.41 13.71 7.34
CA GLN A 122 -7.32 13.46 8.28
C GLN A 122 -7.74 13.88 9.68
N SER A 123 -8.10 12.92 10.53
CA SER A 123 -8.46 13.15 11.93
C SER A 123 -7.85 12.09 12.85
N LEU A 124 -7.71 12.41 14.14
CA LEU A 124 -7.28 11.43 15.15
C LEU A 124 -8.29 10.28 15.28
N LYS A 125 -9.60 10.57 15.17
CA LYS A 125 -10.66 9.56 15.16
C LYS A 125 -10.42 8.56 14.02
N ARG A 126 -10.18 9.05 12.81
CA ARG A 126 -9.88 8.21 11.66
C ARG A 126 -8.62 7.35 11.89
N LYS A 127 -7.57 7.91 12.51
CA LYS A 127 -6.37 7.13 12.81
C LYS A 127 -6.61 6.01 13.82
N ALA A 128 -7.47 6.24 14.80
CA ALA A 128 -7.93 5.19 15.72
C ALA A 128 -8.78 4.13 14.99
N GLN A 129 -9.64 4.55 14.08
CA GLN A 129 -10.42 3.64 13.21
C GLN A 129 -9.52 2.77 12.32
N GLU A 130 -8.48 3.34 11.71
CA GLU A 130 -7.47 2.59 10.95
C GLU A 130 -6.85 1.48 11.80
N LEU A 131 -6.52 1.80 13.05
CA LEU A 131 -5.95 0.82 13.98
C LEU A 131 -6.93 -0.31 14.31
N LEU A 132 -8.17 0.02 14.67
CA LEU A 132 -9.20 -0.99 14.98
C LEU A 132 -9.47 -1.90 13.77
N LEU A 133 -9.62 -1.32 12.59
CA LEU A 133 -9.84 -2.07 11.36
C LEU A 133 -8.63 -2.92 10.97
N SER A 134 -7.41 -2.44 11.24
CA SER A 134 -6.21 -3.25 10.97
C SER A 134 -6.15 -4.48 11.87
N VAL A 135 -6.50 -4.36 13.15
CA VAL A 135 -6.61 -5.50 14.09
C VAL A 135 -7.71 -6.46 13.64
N TRP A 136 -8.85 -5.94 13.20
CA TRP A 136 -9.93 -6.75 12.66
C TRP A 136 -9.49 -7.52 11.40
N LEU A 137 -8.84 -6.87 10.44
CA LEU A 137 -8.31 -7.53 9.24
C LEU A 137 -7.36 -8.67 9.60
N GLU A 138 -6.42 -8.44 10.51
CA GLU A 138 -5.46 -9.47 10.95
C GLU A 138 -6.14 -10.63 11.73
N SER A 139 -7.31 -10.40 12.29
CA SER A 139 -8.08 -11.48 12.95
C SER A 139 -8.84 -12.36 11.95
N ARG A 140 -9.05 -11.88 10.73
CA ARG A 140 -9.87 -12.56 9.71
C ARG A 140 -9.08 -13.11 8.54
N PHE A 141 -7.92 -12.50 8.24
CA PHE A 141 -7.10 -12.79 7.07
C PHE A 141 -5.68 -13.14 7.47
N THR A 142 -5.08 -14.03 6.74
CA THR A 142 -3.64 -14.30 6.81
C THR A 142 -2.84 -13.13 6.24
N LYS A 143 -1.57 -13.05 6.56
CA LYS A 143 -0.67 -12.03 6.00
C LYS A 143 -0.62 -12.06 4.48
N ASP A 144 -0.62 -13.24 3.88
CA ASP A 144 -0.62 -13.39 2.43
C ASP A 144 -1.91 -12.87 1.80
N GLU A 145 -3.06 -13.12 2.43
CA GLU A 145 -4.34 -12.57 1.97
C GLU A 145 -4.39 -11.05 2.11
N ILE A 146 -3.87 -10.48 3.20
CA ILE A 146 -3.76 -9.03 3.39
C ILE A 146 -2.85 -8.41 2.32
N MET A 147 -1.69 -8.99 2.04
CA MET A 147 -0.78 -8.53 0.98
C MET A 147 -1.43 -8.62 -0.40
N SER A 148 -2.10 -9.73 -0.68
CA SER A 148 -2.85 -9.96 -1.91
C SER A 148 -3.92 -8.89 -2.15
N LEU A 149 -4.72 -8.61 -1.13
CA LEU A 149 -5.73 -7.55 -1.15
C LEU A 149 -5.11 -6.16 -1.29
N TYR A 150 -4.00 -5.90 -0.58
CA TYR A 150 -3.28 -4.64 -0.67
C TYR A 150 -2.81 -4.37 -2.10
N LEU A 151 -2.13 -5.33 -2.72
CA LEU A 151 -1.65 -5.23 -4.10
C LEU A 151 -2.79 -5.10 -5.10
N ALA A 152 -3.96 -5.70 -4.84
CA ALA A 152 -5.13 -5.58 -5.70
C ALA A 152 -5.83 -4.21 -5.62
N ARG A 153 -5.65 -3.45 -4.51
CA ARG A 153 -6.48 -2.27 -4.23
C ARG A 153 -5.72 -0.95 -4.13
N VAL A 154 -4.42 -1.00 -3.85
CA VAL A 154 -3.64 0.22 -3.62
C VAL A 154 -3.54 1.07 -4.88
N TYR A 155 -3.57 2.39 -4.70
CA TYR A 155 -3.45 3.34 -5.80
C TYR A 155 -1.98 3.60 -6.15
N PHE A 156 -1.61 3.38 -7.41
CA PHE A 156 -0.27 3.57 -7.96
C PHE A 156 -0.10 4.88 -8.76
N GLY A 157 -1.11 5.72 -8.83
CA GLY A 157 -1.07 6.97 -9.60
C GLY A 157 -1.65 6.82 -11.00
N SER A 158 -1.87 7.96 -11.67
CA SER A 158 -2.41 8.04 -13.04
C SER A 158 -3.69 7.22 -13.28
N GLY A 159 -4.53 7.04 -12.26
CA GLY A 159 -5.75 6.24 -12.35
C GLY A 159 -5.53 4.73 -12.20
N ALA A 160 -4.30 4.25 -11.97
CA ALA A 160 -4.00 2.84 -11.77
C ALA A 160 -4.28 2.42 -10.32
N TYR A 161 -5.27 1.58 -10.15
CA TYR A 161 -5.61 0.90 -8.89
C TYR A 161 -5.28 -0.59 -9.02
N GLY A 162 -4.51 -1.10 -8.05
CA GLY A 162 -3.98 -2.45 -8.06
C GLY A 162 -2.79 -2.64 -8.98
N ILE A 163 -2.01 -3.68 -8.67
CA ILE A 163 -0.73 -3.97 -9.35
C ILE A 163 -0.93 -4.41 -10.81
N GLU A 164 -2.05 -5.08 -11.11
CA GLU A 164 -2.42 -5.47 -12.48
C GLU A 164 -2.51 -4.23 -13.39
N GLU A 165 -3.31 -3.26 -12.97
CA GLU A 165 -3.52 -2.04 -13.74
C GLU A 165 -2.26 -1.19 -13.79
N ALA A 166 -1.47 -1.17 -12.70
CA ALA A 166 -0.21 -0.44 -12.66
C ALA A 166 0.84 -1.05 -13.61
N ALA A 167 1.00 -2.38 -13.63
CA ALA A 167 1.92 -3.08 -14.53
C ALA A 167 1.54 -2.85 -15.99
N ARG A 168 0.26 -2.96 -16.31
CA ARG A 168 -0.24 -2.71 -17.66
C ARG A 168 -0.01 -1.25 -18.08
N ARG A 169 -0.35 -0.29 -17.21
CA ARG A 169 -0.32 1.14 -17.52
C ARG A 169 1.08 1.70 -17.71
N TYR A 170 2.02 1.27 -16.88
CA TYR A 170 3.38 1.84 -16.90
C TYR A 170 4.33 1.06 -17.78
N PHE A 171 4.11 -0.25 -17.98
CA PHE A 171 5.06 -1.14 -18.64
C PHE A 171 4.47 -1.99 -19.75
N ASP A 172 3.15 -1.93 -19.95
CA ASP A 172 2.41 -2.82 -20.89
C ASP A 172 2.68 -4.31 -20.63
N LYS A 173 2.74 -4.68 -19.35
CA LYS A 173 3.05 -6.04 -18.87
C LYS A 173 2.01 -6.54 -17.89
N THR A 174 2.01 -7.85 -17.66
CA THR A 174 1.35 -8.45 -16.49
C THR A 174 2.28 -8.40 -15.28
N PRO A 175 1.77 -8.41 -14.04
CA PRO A 175 2.59 -8.35 -12.82
C PRO A 175 3.60 -9.49 -12.70
N GLN A 176 3.31 -10.65 -13.31
CA GLN A 176 4.19 -11.82 -13.33
C GLN A 176 5.49 -11.57 -14.10
N ASN A 177 5.48 -10.61 -15.03
CA ASN A 177 6.60 -10.29 -15.90
C ASN A 177 7.33 -8.99 -15.52
N LEU A 178 7.03 -8.43 -14.34
CA LEU A 178 7.73 -7.25 -13.83
C LEU A 178 9.20 -7.58 -13.57
N THR A 179 10.10 -6.69 -13.94
CA THR A 179 11.53 -6.75 -13.55
C THR A 179 11.73 -6.22 -12.13
N ILE A 180 12.93 -6.40 -11.58
CA ILE A 180 13.30 -5.84 -10.26
C ILE A 180 13.20 -4.31 -10.28
N SER A 181 13.63 -3.67 -11.37
CA SER A 181 13.55 -2.22 -11.56
C SER A 181 12.11 -1.72 -11.55
N GLU A 182 11.23 -2.40 -12.29
CA GLU A 182 9.81 -2.07 -12.37
C GLU A 182 9.07 -2.30 -11.04
N ALA A 183 9.38 -3.40 -10.34
CA ALA A 183 8.84 -3.67 -9.00
C ALA A 183 9.26 -2.59 -8.00
N ALA A 184 10.54 -2.18 -8.03
CA ALA A 184 11.05 -1.10 -7.19
C ALA A 184 10.40 0.24 -7.53
N LEU A 185 10.15 0.52 -8.81
CA LEU A 185 9.42 1.72 -9.21
C LEU A 185 8.01 1.69 -8.63
N LEU A 186 7.22 0.64 -8.85
CA LEU A 186 5.86 0.54 -8.32
C LEU A 186 5.82 0.69 -6.80
N ALA A 187 6.70 0.01 -6.07
CA ALA A 187 6.79 0.17 -4.63
C ALA A 187 7.13 1.63 -4.22
N GLY A 188 7.98 2.29 -5.00
CA GLY A 188 8.34 3.69 -4.78
C GLY A 188 7.19 4.67 -4.94
N LEU A 189 6.21 4.36 -5.83
CA LEU A 189 5.04 5.21 -6.06
C LEU A 189 4.12 5.33 -4.86
N LEU A 190 4.05 4.31 -4.00
CA LEU A 190 3.10 4.23 -2.88
C LEU A 190 3.19 5.42 -1.93
N LYS A 191 4.38 6.00 -1.76
CA LYS A 191 4.59 7.19 -0.91
C LYS A 191 3.80 8.42 -1.37
N ALA A 192 3.71 8.64 -2.68
CA ALA A 192 3.02 9.80 -3.26
C ALA A 192 2.64 9.51 -4.73
N PRO A 193 1.64 8.64 -4.99
CA PRO A 193 1.37 8.08 -6.30
C PRO A 193 1.14 9.12 -7.40
N SER A 194 0.39 10.18 -7.09
CA SER A 194 0.09 11.24 -8.06
C SER A 194 1.30 12.09 -8.43
N ARG A 195 2.31 12.17 -7.55
CA ARG A 195 3.50 13.02 -7.75
C ARG A 195 4.72 12.28 -8.27
N LEU A 196 4.85 11.00 -7.92
CA LEU A 196 6.03 10.18 -8.18
C LEU A 196 5.88 9.28 -9.39
N ASN A 197 4.69 9.19 -10.01
CA ASN A 197 4.50 8.32 -11.16
C ASN A 197 5.24 8.84 -12.40
N PRO A 198 5.63 7.93 -13.33
CA PRO A 198 6.41 8.27 -14.51
C PRO A 198 5.73 9.29 -15.43
N VAL A 199 4.39 9.28 -15.51
CA VAL A 199 3.62 10.24 -16.31
C VAL A 199 3.77 11.66 -15.78
N SER A 200 3.86 11.84 -14.46
CA SER A 200 4.08 13.14 -13.83
C SER A 200 5.54 13.59 -13.89
N SER A 201 6.49 12.67 -13.71
CA SER A 201 7.93 12.96 -13.81
C SER A 201 8.75 11.66 -13.79
N THR A 202 9.26 11.26 -14.96
CA THR A 202 10.16 10.12 -15.10
C THR A 202 11.39 10.24 -14.20
N LYS A 203 11.97 11.44 -14.10
CA LYS A 203 13.13 11.69 -13.23
C LYS A 203 12.84 11.37 -11.76
N ARG A 204 11.74 11.89 -11.19
CA ARG A 204 11.38 11.64 -9.78
C ARG A 204 11.00 10.18 -9.55
N ALA A 205 10.37 9.55 -10.53
CA ALA A 205 10.06 8.12 -10.49
C ALA A 205 11.35 7.29 -10.40
N GLY A 206 12.33 7.55 -11.26
CA GLY A 206 13.62 6.87 -11.27
C GLY A 206 14.43 7.10 -9.99
N GLU A 207 14.53 8.35 -9.52
CA GLU A 207 15.18 8.67 -8.25
C GLU A 207 14.53 7.89 -7.09
N ARG A 208 13.22 7.79 -7.08
CA ARG A 208 12.50 7.05 -6.03
C ARG A 208 12.67 5.54 -6.16
N ALA A 209 12.67 4.98 -7.37
CA ALA A 209 12.96 3.57 -7.62
C ALA A 209 14.37 3.19 -7.13
N THR A 210 15.38 4.06 -7.38
CA THR A 210 16.74 3.86 -6.87
C THR A 210 16.77 3.74 -5.34
N ILE A 211 16.04 4.59 -4.62
CA ILE A 211 15.95 4.51 -3.16
C ILE A 211 15.33 3.16 -2.72
N VAL A 212 14.33 2.65 -3.46
CA VAL A 212 13.74 1.34 -3.13
C VAL A 212 14.75 0.22 -3.39
N LEU A 213 15.48 0.27 -4.51
CA LEU A 213 16.52 -0.71 -4.82
C LEU A 213 17.62 -0.73 -3.77
N ASP A 214 18.05 0.44 -3.26
CA ASP A 214 19.02 0.55 -2.18
C ASP A 214 18.52 -0.13 -0.89
N VAL A 215 17.25 0.10 -0.55
CA VAL A 215 16.62 -0.52 0.62
C VAL A 215 16.44 -2.04 0.44
N MET A 216 16.11 -2.50 -0.78
CA MET A 216 16.01 -3.93 -1.08
C MET A 216 17.38 -4.63 -0.97
N GLU A 217 18.48 -3.98 -1.41
CA GLU A 217 19.84 -4.48 -1.20
C GLU A 217 20.19 -4.51 0.29
N GLU A 218 19.95 -3.43 1.03
CA GLU A 218 20.19 -3.35 2.49
C GLU A 218 19.49 -4.47 3.28
N GLN A 219 18.31 -4.89 2.80
CA GLN A 219 17.49 -5.93 3.42
C GLN A 219 17.73 -7.32 2.81
N GLU A 220 18.74 -7.48 1.98
CA GLU A 220 19.11 -8.75 1.34
C GLU A 220 17.99 -9.38 0.48
N VAL A 221 17.02 -8.57 0.05
CA VAL A 221 15.96 -8.97 -0.90
C VAL A 221 16.54 -9.21 -2.29
N ILE A 222 17.52 -8.38 -2.66
CA ILE A 222 18.29 -8.50 -3.90
C ILE A 222 19.78 -8.39 -3.61
N THR A 223 20.57 -8.99 -4.48
CA THR A 223 22.03 -8.87 -4.41
C THR A 223 22.50 -7.51 -4.96
N LYS A 224 23.72 -7.10 -4.59
CA LYS A 224 24.37 -5.92 -5.15
C LYS A 224 24.46 -5.97 -6.68
N ALA A 225 24.71 -7.14 -7.26
CA ALA A 225 24.77 -7.32 -8.72
C ALA A 225 23.40 -7.03 -9.37
N GLN A 226 22.32 -7.59 -8.79
CA GLN A 226 20.96 -7.35 -9.26
C GLN A 226 20.56 -5.87 -9.12
N ARG A 227 20.92 -5.22 -8.02
CA ARG A 227 20.68 -3.78 -7.83
C ARG A 227 21.40 -2.95 -8.90
N LEU A 228 22.69 -3.21 -9.16
CA LEU A 228 23.46 -2.50 -10.17
C LEU A 228 22.92 -2.72 -11.60
N GLN A 229 22.41 -3.91 -11.88
CA GLN A 229 21.72 -4.20 -13.13
C GLN A 229 20.41 -3.42 -13.22
N ALA A 230 19.56 -3.50 -12.21
CA ALA A 230 18.25 -2.84 -12.18
C ALA A 230 18.32 -1.31 -12.34
N VAL A 231 19.34 -0.66 -11.76
CA VAL A 231 19.56 0.80 -11.92
C VAL A 231 19.89 1.21 -13.36
N ARG A 232 20.44 0.30 -14.17
CA ARG A 232 20.80 0.56 -15.57
C ARG A 232 19.66 0.28 -16.54
N GLU A 233 18.63 -0.44 -16.11
CA GLU A 233 17.46 -0.71 -16.94
C GLU A 233 16.69 0.60 -17.19
N PRO A 234 16.29 0.88 -18.45
CA PRO A 234 15.42 2.01 -18.75
C PRO A 234 14.04 1.78 -18.11
N LEU A 235 13.51 2.81 -17.48
CA LEU A 235 12.18 2.83 -16.89
C LEU A 235 11.16 3.40 -17.87
#